data_f8831474caf7e5382fcc86c43c243dfe
#
_entry.id   f8831474caf7e5382fcc86c43c243dfe
#
_cell.length_a   1.000
_cell.length_b   1.000
_cell.length_c   1.000
_cell.angle_alpha   90.00
_cell.angle_beta   90.00
_cell.angle_gamma   90.00
#
_symmetry.space_group_name_H-M   'P 1'
#
loop_
_entity.id
_entity.type
_entity.pdbx_description
1 polymer ?
#
loop_
_entity_poly.entity_id
_entity_poly.type
_entity_poly.pdbx_seq_one_letter_code
_entity_poly.pdbx_strand_id
1 'polypeptide(L)'
;FQYVMTYAIDNRGTLMEEGIRRWSLDVYEKQLNERMEKVGFPLFLYASFRKYNAPESGILIDTFDPRYSEGYAATRNRLGLLIENHIYKPYEQRVKATVEAFIASARILAENKETLKQVIANADKVVSSPEYRQKPMELTFKPVNKDSVWVDYLSWARDTVKSDLSGADWVRHNYDKPITLRCPLITSYEATSSVQLPEAYILMPQWTEVIELLDLHDIKY
;
A
#
# COMPACT_ATOMS: atom_id res chain seq x y z
N PHE A 1 11.98 -2.66 -14.01
CA PHE A 1 10.95 -1.67 -14.35
C PHE A 1 11.53 -0.27 -14.57
N GLN A 2 10.73 0.62 -15.21
CA GLN A 2 11.19 1.97 -15.57
C GLN A 2 10.92 3.00 -14.48
N TYR A 3 10.03 2.75 -13.56
CA TYR A 3 9.65 3.66 -12.49
C TYR A 3 10.86 4.04 -11.61
N VAL A 4 10.96 5.31 -11.23
CA VAL A 4 11.95 5.78 -10.25
C VAL A 4 11.51 5.40 -8.84
N MET A 5 10.20 5.42 -8.62
CA MET A 5 9.56 5.26 -7.32
C MET A 5 8.34 4.36 -7.42
N THR A 6 8.15 3.55 -6.41
CA THR A 6 6.89 2.85 -6.12
C THR A 6 6.31 3.35 -4.81
N TYR A 7 5.03 3.10 -4.57
CA TYR A 7 4.36 3.50 -3.34
C TYR A 7 3.44 2.41 -2.81
N ALA A 8 3.16 2.47 -1.51
CA ALA A 8 2.16 1.63 -0.88
C ALA A 8 1.23 2.44 0.03
N ILE A 9 -0.03 2.04 0.01
CA ILE A 9 -1.08 2.49 0.93
C ILE A 9 -1.85 1.22 1.30
N ASP A 10 -2.05 0.96 2.59
CA ASP A 10 -2.82 -0.21 3.02
C ASP A 10 -4.33 0.04 2.91
N ASN A 11 -4.81 0.08 1.69
CA ASN A 11 -6.21 0.32 1.34
C ASN A 11 -6.85 -0.84 0.53
N ARG A 12 -6.23 -2.02 0.54
CA ARG A 12 -6.73 -3.23 -0.15
C ARG A 12 -7.44 -4.19 0.79
N GLY A 13 -7.05 -4.20 2.07
CA GLY A 13 -7.71 -4.96 3.13
C GLY A 13 -8.85 -4.17 3.79
N THR A 14 -9.40 -4.71 4.88
CA THR A 14 -10.50 -4.11 5.65
C THR A 14 -10.05 -3.52 7.00
N LEU A 15 -8.74 -3.45 7.27
CA LEU A 15 -8.21 -2.81 8.48
C LEU A 15 -8.52 -1.31 8.50
N MET A 16 -8.50 -0.67 7.34
CA MET A 16 -8.95 0.71 7.16
C MET A 16 -10.46 0.71 6.95
N GLU A 17 -11.18 1.59 7.66
CA GLU A 17 -12.63 1.75 7.50
C GLU A 17 -12.97 2.09 6.03
N GLU A 18 -14.12 1.59 5.56
CA GLU A 18 -14.49 1.62 4.14
C GLU A 18 -14.56 3.03 3.54
N GLY A 19 -15.05 4.01 4.27
CA GLY A 19 -15.18 5.39 3.78
C GLY A 19 -13.83 6.03 3.48
N ILE A 20 -12.87 5.90 4.41
CA ILE A 20 -11.51 6.42 4.19
C ILE A 20 -10.75 5.57 3.17
N ARG A 21 -11.00 4.27 3.13
CA ARG A 21 -10.42 3.37 2.12
C ARG A 21 -10.84 3.79 0.71
N ARG A 22 -12.13 4.04 0.48
CA ARG A 22 -12.64 4.55 -0.80
C ARG A 22 -12.06 5.92 -1.14
N TRP A 23 -12.03 6.83 -0.18
CA TRP A 23 -11.45 8.16 -0.40
C TRP A 23 -9.97 8.07 -0.79
N SER A 24 -9.21 7.17 -0.16
CA SER A 24 -7.80 6.96 -0.50
C SER A 24 -7.61 6.44 -1.92
N LEU A 25 -8.49 5.56 -2.42
CA LEU A 25 -8.44 5.01 -3.77
C LEU A 25 -8.92 6.02 -4.83
N ASP A 26 -10.10 6.60 -4.60
CA ASP A 26 -10.82 7.36 -5.63
C ASP A 26 -10.32 8.81 -5.73
N VAL A 27 -9.78 9.36 -4.65
CA VAL A 27 -9.32 10.76 -4.59
C VAL A 27 -7.81 10.84 -4.47
N TYR A 28 -7.23 10.30 -3.40
CA TYR A 28 -5.82 10.53 -3.12
C TYR A 28 -4.90 9.80 -4.11
N GLU A 29 -5.04 8.50 -4.24
CA GLU A 29 -4.19 7.66 -5.09
C GLU A 29 -4.31 8.07 -6.57
N LYS A 30 -5.53 8.34 -7.02
CA LYS A 30 -5.78 8.82 -8.38
C LYS A 30 -5.08 10.14 -8.65
N GLN A 31 -5.29 11.16 -7.79
CA GLN A 31 -4.66 12.47 -7.97
C GLN A 31 -3.14 12.42 -7.83
N LEU A 32 -2.61 11.57 -6.93
CA LEU A 32 -1.17 11.39 -6.79
C LEU A 32 -0.55 10.87 -8.08
N ASN A 33 -1.11 9.79 -8.65
CA ASN A 33 -0.61 9.24 -9.90
C ASN A 33 -0.69 10.26 -11.06
N GLU A 34 -1.82 10.94 -11.22
CA GLU A 34 -1.99 11.97 -12.25
C GLU A 34 -0.96 13.12 -12.14
N ARG A 35 -0.66 13.57 -10.91
CA ARG A 35 0.30 14.66 -10.67
C ARG A 35 1.73 14.21 -10.91
N MET A 36 2.08 13.04 -10.46
CA MET A 36 3.43 12.49 -10.62
C MET A 36 3.73 12.16 -12.10
N GLU A 37 2.75 11.69 -12.84
CA GLU A 37 2.88 11.48 -14.29
C GLU A 37 3.13 12.81 -15.03
N LYS A 38 2.37 13.88 -14.69
CA LYS A 38 2.53 15.22 -15.29
C LYS A 38 3.92 15.82 -15.09
N VAL A 39 4.59 15.51 -13.98
CA VAL A 39 5.96 16.00 -13.70
C VAL A 39 7.05 15.04 -14.20
N GLY A 40 6.67 13.98 -14.92
CA GLY A 40 7.61 13.04 -15.54
C GLY A 40 8.14 11.95 -14.61
N PHE A 41 7.50 11.73 -13.46
CA PHE A 41 7.81 10.65 -12.51
C PHE A 41 6.61 9.72 -12.31
N PRO A 42 6.21 8.96 -13.34
CA PRO A 42 5.10 8.03 -13.19
C PRO A 42 5.37 7.07 -12.04
N LEU A 43 4.35 6.81 -11.24
CA LEU A 43 4.40 5.90 -10.11
C LEU A 43 3.83 4.54 -10.47
N PHE A 44 4.22 3.54 -9.68
CA PHE A 44 3.53 2.27 -9.63
C PHE A 44 3.37 1.81 -8.19
N LEU A 45 2.43 0.90 -7.95
CA LEU A 45 2.22 0.30 -6.65
C LEU A 45 3.45 -0.55 -6.25
N TYR A 46 3.80 -0.53 -4.96
CA TYR A 46 4.73 -1.49 -4.39
C TYR A 46 4.11 -2.87 -4.49
N ALA A 47 4.70 -3.72 -5.31
CA ALA A 47 4.06 -4.93 -5.77
C ALA A 47 5.03 -6.10 -5.87
N SER A 48 4.51 -7.30 -5.69
CA SER A 48 5.15 -8.55 -6.04
C SER A 48 4.54 -9.15 -7.31
N PHE A 49 5.13 -10.23 -7.82
CA PHE A 49 4.61 -10.92 -8.99
C PHE A 49 4.32 -12.36 -8.65
N ARG A 50 3.26 -12.92 -9.22
CA ARG A 50 2.88 -14.31 -9.00
C ARG A 50 3.99 -15.30 -9.35
N LYS A 51 4.73 -15.03 -10.43
CA LYS A 51 5.94 -15.76 -10.80
C LYS A 51 7.12 -14.79 -10.76
N TYR A 52 8.23 -15.23 -10.21
CA TYR A 52 9.45 -14.43 -10.08
C TYR A 52 9.85 -13.79 -11.43
N ASN A 53 10.09 -12.50 -11.42
CA ASN A 53 10.46 -11.70 -12.60
C ASN A 53 9.49 -11.77 -13.80
N ALA A 54 8.22 -12.12 -13.57
CA ALA A 54 7.22 -12.27 -14.62
C ALA A 54 5.94 -11.47 -14.28
N PRO A 55 5.94 -10.12 -14.44
CA PRO A 55 4.78 -9.28 -14.12
C PRO A 55 3.52 -9.67 -14.90
N GLU A 56 3.67 -10.18 -16.12
CA GLU A 56 2.56 -10.70 -16.94
C GLU A 56 1.88 -11.93 -16.33
N SER A 57 2.51 -12.60 -15.36
CA SER A 57 1.88 -13.71 -14.62
C SER A 57 0.83 -13.25 -13.62
N GLY A 58 0.82 -11.98 -13.28
CA GLY A 58 -0.07 -11.32 -12.32
C GLY A 58 0.70 -10.48 -11.32
N ILE A 59 0.24 -9.25 -11.14
CA ILE A 59 0.78 -8.29 -10.17
C ILE A 59 -0.05 -8.42 -8.90
N LEU A 60 0.62 -8.58 -7.77
CA LEU A 60 0.04 -8.73 -6.44
C LEU A 60 0.41 -7.52 -5.59
N ILE A 61 -0.56 -6.92 -4.93
CA ILE A 61 -0.33 -5.87 -3.94
C ILE A 61 -0.45 -6.50 -2.56
N ASP A 62 0.53 -6.30 -1.71
CA ASP A 62 0.49 -6.83 -0.35
C ASP A 62 -0.40 -5.96 0.54
N THR A 63 -0.99 -6.57 1.55
CA THR A 63 -1.60 -5.90 2.70
C THR A 63 -0.58 -5.87 3.83
N PHE A 64 -0.62 -4.85 4.66
CA PHE A 64 0.44 -4.60 5.63
C PHE A 64 -0.04 -4.80 7.06
N ASP A 65 0.74 -5.55 7.83
CA ASP A 65 0.50 -5.67 9.28
C ASP A 65 0.71 -4.32 9.98
N PRO A 66 0.08 -4.08 11.15
CA PRO A 66 0.23 -2.83 11.91
C PRO A 66 1.67 -2.51 12.38
N ARG A 67 2.61 -3.42 12.25
CA ARG A 67 4.04 -3.16 12.49
C ARG A 67 4.69 -2.29 11.40
N TYR A 68 4.07 -2.19 10.23
CA TYR A 68 4.48 -1.29 9.14
C TYR A 68 3.73 0.04 9.24
N SER A 69 4.35 1.11 8.79
CA SER A 69 3.81 2.47 8.91
C SER A 69 2.43 2.64 8.26
N GLU A 70 2.25 2.09 7.09
CA GLU A 70 0.99 2.13 6.34
C GLU A 70 -0.09 1.24 6.96
N GLY A 71 0.27 0.04 7.45
CA GLY A 71 -0.65 -0.84 8.18
C GLY A 71 -1.06 -0.24 9.53
N TYR A 72 -0.14 0.39 10.26
CA TYR A 72 -0.48 1.12 11.48
C TYR A 72 -1.43 2.29 11.20
N ALA A 73 -1.13 3.09 10.17
CA ALA A 73 -2.01 4.19 9.77
C ALA A 73 -3.43 3.69 9.42
N ALA A 74 -3.53 2.56 8.69
CA ALA A 74 -4.80 1.96 8.33
C ALA A 74 -5.62 1.54 9.56
N THR A 75 -4.99 0.89 10.55
CA THR A 75 -5.68 0.51 11.80
C THR A 75 -6.14 1.72 12.64
N ARG A 76 -5.52 2.89 12.42
CA ARG A 76 -5.90 4.16 13.06
C ARG A 76 -6.87 4.98 12.22
N ASN A 77 -7.43 4.43 11.15
CA ASN A 77 -8.24 5.15 10.15
C ASN A 77 -7.53 6.40 9.63
N ARG A 78 -6.25 6.28 9.31
CA ARG A 78 -5.43 7.37 8.75
C ARG A 78 -4.77 6.92 7.47
N LEU A 79 -4.58 7.88 6.57
CA LEU A 79 -3.85 7.62 5.34
C LEU A 79 -2.35 7.54 5.64
N GLY A 80 -1.76 6.39 5.37
CA GLY A 80 -0.32 6.16 5.38
C GLY A 80 0.20 6.00 3.97
N LEU A 81 1.27 6.69 3.61
CA LEU A 81 1.94 6.57 2.32
C LEU A 81 3.38 6.14 2.53
N LEU A 82 3.71 4.93 2.10
CA LEU A 82 5.09 4.48 1.93
C LEU A 82 5.57 4.88 0.54
N ILE A 83 6.80 5.37 0.45
CA ILE A 83 7.49 5.68 -0.80
C ILE A 83 8.79 4.86 -0.86
N GLU A 84 8.95 4.09 -1.93
CA GLU A 84 10.12 3.29 -2.18
C GLU A 84 10.86 3.75 -3.45
N ASN A 85 12.06 4.30 -3.28
CA ASN A 85 12.92 4.68 -4.41
C ASN A 85 13.80 3.51 -4.86
N HIS A 86 13.81 3.24 -6.15
CA HIS A 86 14.62 2.17 -6.70
C HIS A 86 16.12 2.50 -6.66
N ILE A 87 16.90 1.70 -5.94
CA ILE A 87 18.33 1.97 -5.65
C ILE A 87 19.21 2.17 -6.90
N TYR A 88 18.89 1.50 -8.01
CA TYR A 88 19.67 1.62 -9.26
C TYR A 88 19.28 2.82 -10.13
N LYS A 89 18.33 3.66 -9.69
CA LYS A 89 18.04 4.92 -10.36
C LYS A 89 19.03 6.00 -9.93
N PRO A 90 19.38 6.96 -10.81
CA PRO A 90 20.28 8.05 -10.44
C PRO A 90 19.81 8.80 -9.19
N TYR A 91 20.76 9.13 -8.31
CA TYR A 91 20.45 9.77 -7.04
C TYR A 91 19.62 11.06 -7.20
N GLU A 92 20.02 11.91 -8.15
CA GLU A 92 19.30 13.14 -8.46
C GLU A 92 17.83 12.90 -8.84
N GLN A 93 17.56 11.89 -9.66
CA GLN A 93 16.18 11.54 -10.04
C GLN A 93 15.37 11.06 -8.84
N ARG A 94 15.99 10.26 -7.95
CA ARG A 94 15.33 9.79 -6.72
C ARG A 94 14.94 10.96 -5.81
N VAL A 95 15.86 11.91 -5.61
CA VAL A 95 15.60 13.12 -4.79
C VAL A 95 14.47 13.95 -5.42
N LYS A 96 14.55 14.23 -6.73
CA LYS A 96 13.51 15.02 -7.43
C LYS A 96 12.14 14.34 -7.34
N ALA A 97 12.07 13.04 -7.63
CA ALA A 97 10.82 12.29 -7.55
C ALA A 97 10.21 12.32 -6.14
N THR A 98 11.05 12.19 -5.10
CA THR A 98 10.61 12.26 -3.70
C THR A 98 10.05 13.66 -3.37
N VAL A 99 10.74 14.71 -3.75
CA VAL A 99 10.28 16.10 -3.52
C VAL A 99 8.93 16.34 -4.21
N GLU A 100 8.81 15.94 -5.48
CA GLU A 100 7.55 16.08 -6.23
C GLU A 100 6.41 15.29 -5.59
N ALA A 101 6.67 14.07 -5.09
CA ALA A 101 5.67 13.27 -4.40
C ALA A 101 5.19 13.94 -3.09
N PHE A 102 6.10 14.55 -2.30
CA PHE A 102 5.73 15.34 -1.12
C PHE A 102 4.89 16.57 -1.49
N ILE A 103 5.30 17.32 -2.52
CA ILE A 103 4.55 18.49 -2.99
C ILE A 103 3.16 18.07 -3.50
N ALA A 104 3.08 17.00 -4.30
CA ALA A 104 1.82 16.48 -4.80
C ALA A 104 0.90 16.08 -3.65
N SER A 105 1.41 15.31 -2.67
CA SER A 105 0.66 14.89 -1.50
C SER A 105 0.15 16.07 -0.68
N ALA A 106 1.02 17.04 -0.37
CA ALA A 106 0.65 18.22 0.40
C ALA A 106 -0.47 19.03 -0.29
N ARG A 107 -0.39 19.19 -1.62
CA ARG A 107 -1.43 19.87 -2.40
C ARG A 107 -2.75 19.10 -2.41
N ILE A 108 -2.71 17.78 -2.62
CA ILE A 108 -3.91 16.94 -2.58
C ILE A 108 -4.61 17.06 -1.22
N LEU A 109 -3.86 16.97 -0.13
CA LEU A 109 -4.39 17.07 1.22
C LEU A 109 -4.97 18.47 1.50
N ALA A 110 -4.29 19.54 1.07
CA ALA A 110 -4.76 20.91 1.23
C ALA A 110 -6.05 21.19 0.44
N GLU A 111 -6.12 20.74 -0.80
CA GLU A 111 -7.28 20.92 -1.68
C GLU A 111 -8.52 20.13 -1.20
N ASN A 112 -8.29 18.97 -0.57
CA ASN A 112 -9.37 18.08 -0.12
C ASN A 112 -9.51 18.04 1.42
N LYS A 113 -8.96 19.02 2.14
CA LYS A 113 -8.85 18.98 3.61
C LYS A 113 -10.18 18.81 4.34
N GLU A 114 -11.25 19.46 3.89
CA GLU A 114 -12.54 19.38 4.57
C GLU A 114 -13.19 18.01 4.37
N THR A 115 -13.14 17.49 3.14
CA THR A 115 -13.64 16.14 2.83
C THR A 115 -12.85 15.08 3.59
N LEU A 116 -11.51 15.19 3.64
CA LEU A 116 -10.67 14.26 4.39
C LEU A 116 -10.99 14.28 5.89
N LYS A 117 -11.11 15.45 6.51
CA LYS A 117 -11.51 15.57 7.92
C LYS A 117 -12.85 14.91 8.20
N GLN A 118 -13.82 15.12 7.31
CA GLN A 118 -15.16 14.53 7.44
C GLN A 118 -15.12 13.00 7.32
N VAL A 119 -14.38 12.47 6.35
CA VAL A 119 -14.22 11.03 6.15
C VAL A 119 -13.53 10.39 7.35
N ILE A 120 -12.47 11.00 7.88
CA ILE A 120 -11.78 10.52 9.09
C ILE A 120 -12.72 10.53 10.30
N ALA A 121 -13.43 11.63 10.54
CA ALA A 121 -14.36 11.72 11.66
C ALA A 121 -15.49 10.68 11.57
N ASN A 122 -15.99 10.43 10.36
CA ASN A 122 -16.99 9.40 10.14
C ASN A 122 -16.41 7.99 10.38
N ALA A 123 -15.20 7.72 9.90
CA ALA A 123 -14.53 6.44 10.11
C ALA A 123 -14.31 6.16 11.61
N ASP A 124 -13.79 7.14 12.36
CA ASP A 124 -13.59 7.03 13.80
C ASP A 124 -14.94 6.78 14.54
N LYS A 125 -16.02 7.42 14.09
CA LYS A 125 -17.36 7.19 14.63
C LYS A 125 -17.88 5.79 14.32
N VAL A 126 -17.72 5.32 13.09
CA VAL A 126 -18.17 3.98 12.67
C VAL A 126 -17.47 2.90 13.48
N VAL A 127 -16.13 2.93 13.57
CA VAL A 127 -15.38 1.89 14.28
C VAL A 127 -15.58 1.91 15.80
N SER A 128 -16.05 3.02 16.34
CA SER A 128 -16.41 3.15 17.77
C SER A 128 -17.84 2.67 18.08
N SER A 129 -18.63 2.34 17.06
CA SER A 129 -20.03 1.96 17.24
C SER A 129 -20.20 0.54 17.78
N PRO A 130 -21.28 0.25 18.53
CA PRO A 130 -21.60 -1.11 18.95
C PRO A 130 -21.82 -2.07 17.77
N GLU A 131 -22.39 -1.57 16.67
CA GLU A 131 -22.67 -2.34 15.46
C GLU A 131 -21.39 -2.82 14.78
N TYR A 132 -20.32 -2.01 14.80
CA TYR A 132 -19.01 -2.42 14.27
C TYR A 132 -18.44 -3.59 15.05
N ARG A 133 -18.55 -3.59 16.38
CA ARG A 133 -18.07 -4.69 17.24
C ARG A 133 -18.81 -6.01 17.07
N GLN A 134 -20.03 -5.99 16.53
CA GLN A 134 -20.80 -7.21 16.27
C GLN A 134 -20.26 -8.00 15.08
N LYS A 135 -19.43 -7.39 14.22
CA LYS A 135 -18.81 -8.05 13.08
C LYS A 135 -17.43 -8.54 13.45
N PRO A 136 -17.01 -9.73 12.98
CA PRO A 136 -15.64 -10.15 13.11
C PRO A 136 -14.70 -9.14 12.42
N MET A 137 -13.64 -8.74 13.11
CA MET A 137 -12.58 -7.93 12.53
C MET A 137 -11.63 -8.83 11.78
N GLU A 138 -11.47 -8.60 10.49
CA GLU A 138 -10.51 -9.30 9.65
C GLU A 138 -9.10 -8.74 9.92
N LEU A 139 -8.12 -9.64 10.13
CA LEU A 139 -6.77 -9.26 10.56
C LEU A 139 -5.73 -9.45 9.48
N THR A 140 -5.80 -10.55 8.75
CA THR A 140 -4.82 -10.90 7.72
C THR A 140 -5.53 -11.28 6.43
N PHE A 141 -4.88 -11.02 5.30
CA PHE A 141 -5.47 -11.18 3.98
C PHE A 141 -4.51 -11.90 3.04
N LYS A 142 -5.07 -12.50 2.01
CA LYS A 142 -4.32 -13.01 0.86
C LYS A 142 -4.99 -12.57 -0.44
N PRO A 143 -4.21 -12.30 -1.51
CA PRO A 143 -4.78 -12.05 -2.82
C PRO A 143 -5.42 -13.33 -3.39
N VAL A 144 -6.56 -13.17 -4.05
CA VAL A 144 -7.29 -14.25 -4.71
C VAL A 144 -7.58 -13.91 -6.16
N ASN A 145 -7.69 -14.94 -7.01
CA ASN A 145 -7.91 -14.79 -8.45
C ASN A 145 -9.38 -14.57 -8.84
N LYS A 146 -10.12 -13.84 -8.02
CA LYS A 146 -11.53 -13.59 -8.30
C LYS A 146 -11.69 -12.45 -9.30
N ASP A 147 -11.01 -11.33 -9.01
CA ASP A 147 -11.07 -10.14 -9.84
C ASP A 147 -9.67 -9.63 -10.15
N SER A 148 -9.50 -9.06 -11.34
CA SER A 148 -8.28 -8.40 -11.76
C SER A 148 -8.61 -7.29 -12.74
N VAL A 149 -7.79 -6.25 -12.75
CA VAL A 149 -7.82 -5.21 -13.76
C VAL A 149 -6.55 -5.26 -14.58
N TRP A 150 -6.65 -5.00 -15.87
CA TRP A 150 -5.49 -4.97 -16.74
C TRP A 150 -4.82 -3.59 -16.66
N VAL A 151 -3.53 -3.58 -16.34
CA VAL A 151 -2.72 -2.36 -16.23
C VAL A 151 -1.53 -2.39 -17.17
N ASP A 152 -1.08 -1.21 -17.57
CA ASP A 152 0.16 -1.04 -18.30
C ASP A 152 1.32 -0.95 -17.30
N TYR A 153 2.29 -1.85 -17.44
CA TYR A 153 3.46 -1.92 -16.58
C TYR A 153 4.71 -1.56 -17.38
N LEU A 154 5.35 -0.46 -17.02
CA LEU A 154 6.56 0.03 -17.66
C LEU A 154 7.76 -0.83 -17.27
N SER A 155 8.30 -1.57 -18.23
CA SER A 155 9.38 -2.54 -18.04
C SER A 155 10.49 -2.35 -19.07
N TRP A 156 11.45 -3.27 -19.06
CA TRP A 156 12.52 -3.38 -20.03
C TRP A 156 12.43 -4.73 -20.74
N ALA A 157 12.84 -4.80 -21.99
CA ALA A 157 13.02 -6.08 -22.67
C ALA A 157 13.98 -6.95 -21.87
N ARG A 158 13.74 -8.25 -21.84
CA ARG A 158 14.51 -9.19 -21.03
C ARG A 158 14.70 -10.52 -21.74
N ASP A 159 15.81 -11.16 -21.45
CA ASP A 159 16.17 -12.49 -21.92
C ASP A 159 16.48 -13.39 -20.72
N THR A 160 16.19 -14.67 -20.83
CA THR A 160 16.71 -15.67 -19.90
C THR A 160 18.05 -16.15 -20.40
N VAL A 161 19.08 -16.02 -19.57
CA VAL A 161 20.44 -16.43 -19.89
C VAL A 161 20.99 -17.34 -18.81
N LYS A 162 21.89 -18.24 -19.17
CA LYS A 162 22.61 -19.08 -18.22
C LYS A 162 23.77 -18.31 -17.59
N SER A 163 23.91 -18.47 -16.27
CA SER A 163 25.04 -17.95 -15.52
C SER A 163 26.27 -18.83 -15.79
N ASP A 164 27.35 -18.23 -16.24
CA ASP A 164 28.64 -18.92 -16.42
C ASP A 164 29.24 -19.38 -15.08
N LEU A 165 28.83 -18.73 -13.96
CA LEU A 165 29.32 -19.04 -12.63
C LEU A 165 28.57 -20.20 -11.98
N SER A 166 27.25 -20.20 -12.04
CA SER A 166 26.40 -21.16 -11.32
C SER A 166 25.67 -22.17 -12.22
N GLY A 167 25.64 -21.94 -13.54
CA GLY A 167 24.85 -22.72 -14.49
C GLY A 167 23.32 -22.52 -14.36
N ALA A 168 22.88 -21.69 -13.41
CA ALA A 168 21.47 -21.38 -13.21
C ALA A 168 20.96 -20.36 -14.24
N ASP A 169 19.68 -20.41 -14.53
CA ASP A 169 19.03 -19.41 -15.37
C ASP A 169 18.79 -18.11 -14.57
N TRP A 170 19.06 -16.97 -15.19
CA TRP A 170 18.75 -15.66 -14.64
C TRP A 170 18.19 -14.73 -15.72
N VAL A 171 17.46 -13.70 -15.29
CA VAL A 171 16.83 -12.73 -16.18
C VAL A 171 17.77 -11.55 -16.37
N ARG A 172 18.18 -11.32 -17.63
CA ARG A 172 18.97 -10.16 -18.04
C ARG A 172 18.05 -9.12 -18.68
N HIS A 173 18.02 -7.91 -18.09
CA HIS A 173 17.27 -6.79 -18.63
C HIS A 173 18.10 -6.00 -19.64
N ASN A 174 17.49 -5.62 -20.75
CA ASN A 174 18.06 -4.71 -21.74
C ASN A 174 17.53 -3.29 -21.49
N TYR A 175 18.35 -2.46 -20.83
CA TYR A 175 17.98 -1.10 -20.45
C TYR A 175 17.92 -0.10 -21.62
N ASP A 176 18.38 -0.47 -22.80
CA ASP A 176 18.26 0.34 -24.02
C ASP A 176 16.94 0.07 -24.76
N LYS A 177 16.16 -0.90 -24.29
CA LYS A 177 14.92 -1.31 -24.92
C LYS A 177 13.73 -1.25 -23.94
N PRO A 178 13.16 -0.04 -23.73
CA PRO A 178 11.95 0.11 -22.90
C PRO A 178 10.75 -0.58 -23.57
N ILE A 179 9.92 -1.23 -22.77
CA ILE A 179 8.68 -1.87 -23.20
C ILE A 179 7.56 -1.59 -22.21
N THR A 180 6.34 -1.65 -22.68
CA THR A 180 5.14 -1.67 -21.82
C THR A 180 4.54 -3.08 -21.88
N LEU A 181 4.31 -3.65 -20.72
CA LEU A 181 3.66 -4.95 -20.57
C LEU A 181 2.22 -4.75 -20.13
N ARG A 182 1.29 -5.46 -20.77
CA ARG A 182 -0.09 -5.51 -20.32
C ARG A 182 -0.24 -6.63 -19.29
N CYS A 183 -0.44 -6.28 -18.01
CA CYS A 183 -0.41 -7.21 -16.89
C CYS A 183 -1.72 -7.22 -16.10
N PRO A 184 -2.18 -8.38 -15.60
CA PRO A 184 -3.31 -8.41 -14.69
C PRO A 184 -2.87 -8.00 -13.28
N LEU A 185 -3.45 -6.93 -12.76
CA LEU A 185 -3.34 -6.50 -11.37
C LEU A 185 -4.48 -7.16 -10.57
N ILE A 186 -4.13 -7.98 -9.58
CA ILE A 186 -5.11 -8.65 -8.73
C ILE A 186 -5.67 -7.64 -7.73
N THR A 187 -7.00 -7.53 -7.68
CA THR A 187 -7.70 -6.54 -6.86
C THR A 187 -8.58 -7.15 -5.78
N SER A 188 -8.75 -8.48 -5.79
CA SER A 188 -9.54 -9.20 -4.80
C SER A 188 -8.68 -9.80 -3.70
N TYR A 189 -9.14 -9.66 -2.46
CA TYR A 189 -8.50 -10.20 -1.27
C TYR A 189 -9.53 -10.97 -0.45
N GLU A 190 -9.09 -12.02 0.23
CA GLU A 190 -9.87 -12.79 1.19
C GLU A 190 -9.17 -12.76 2.54
N ALA A 191 -9.95 -12.58 3.60
CA ALA A 191 -9.44 -12.69 4.95
C ALA A 191 -8.95 -14.12 5.24
N THR A 192 -7.78 -14.23 5.84
CA THR A 192 -7.19 -15.51 6.28
C THR A 192 -7.30 -15.71 7.78
N SER A 193 -7.51 -14.62 8.53
CA SER A 193 -7.83 -14.69 9.96
C SER A 193 -8.77 -13.53 10.32
N SER A 194 -9.59 -13.77 11.32
CA SER A 194 -10.47 -12.77 11.91
C SER A 194 -10.63 -13.01 13.40
N VAL A 195 -11.04 -11.97 14.14
CA VAL A 195 -11.30 -12.03 15.57
C VAL A 195 -12.60 -11.31 15.88
N GLN A 196 -13.39 -11.87 16.82
CA GLN A 196 -14.52 -11.16 17.38
C GLN A 196 -13.99 -10.12 18.37
N LEU A 197 -14.31 -8.85 18.16
CA LEU A 197 -13.89 -7.79 19.07
C LEU A 197 -14.57 -7.97 20.42
N PRO A 198 -13.82 -7.99 21.55
CA PRO A 198 -14.40 -8.07 22.89
C PRO A 198 -14.99 -6.72 23.30
N GLU A 199 -15.83 -6.72 24.34
CA GLU A 199 -16.35 -5.49 24.94
C GLU A 199 -15.26 -4.73 25.71
N ALA A 200 -14.31 -5.45 26.31
CA ALA A 200 -13.19 -4.90 27.05
C ALA A 200 -12.01 -5.87 27.08
N TYR A 201 -10.82 -5.32 27.26
CA TYR A 201 -9.63 -6.06 27.61
C TYR A 201 -9.31 -5.80 29.08
N ILE A 202 -9.01 -6.86 29.84
CA ILE A 202 -8.55 -6.76 31.23
C ILE A 202 -7.05 -6.94 31.24
N LEU A 203 -6.34 -5.91 31.64
CA LEU A 203 -4.89 -5.95 31.77
C LEU A 203 -4.49 -5.99 33.24
N MET A 204 -3.69 -6.99 33.61
CA MET A 204 -3.20 -7.12 34.99
C MET A 204 -2.14 -6.05 35.27
N PRO A 205 -2.11 -5.45 36.51
CA PRO A 205 -1.20 -4.32 36.80
C PRO A 205 0.29 -4.59 36.66
N GLN A 206 0.73 -5.85 36.70
CA GLN A 206 2.14 -6.21 36.51
C GLN A 206 2.64 -6.03 35.07
N TRP A 207 1.75 -5.87 34.08
CA TRP A 207 2.11 -5.65 32.69
C TRP A 207 2.38 -4.16 32.40
N THR A 208 3.32 -3.58 33.16
CA THR A 208 3.65 -2.13 33.07
C THR A 208 4.12 -1.73 31.68
N GLU A 209 4.90 -2.58 31.01
CA GLU A 209 5.37 -2.33 29.63
C GLU A 209 4.20 -2.21 28.63
N VAL A 210 3.14 -3.01 28.82
CA VAL A 210 1.95 -2.91 27.96
C VAL A 210 1.17 -1.63 28.26
N ILE A 211 1.08 -1.23 29.53
CA ILE A 211 0.45 0.02 29.94
C ILE A 211 1.18 1.22 29.33
N GLU A 212 2.51 1.23 29.40
CA GLU A 212 3.34 2.27 28.77
C GLU A 212 3.12 2.34 27.25
N LEU A 213 2.94 1.20 26.57
CA LEU A 213 2.60 1.18 25.15
C LEU A 213 1.21 1.72 24.87
N LEU A 214 0.21 1.44 25.72
CA LEU A 214 -1.14 2.03 25.58
C LEU A 214 -1.06 3.55 25.67
N ASP A 215 -0.32 4.10 26.63
CA ASP A 215 -0.10 5.54 26.79
C ASP A 215 0.60 6.13 25.57
N LEU A 216 1.67 5.47 25.09
CA LEU A 216 2.43 5.91 23.92
C LEU A 216 1.56 5.99 22.65
N HIS A 217 0.57 5.09 22.53
CA HIS A 217 -0.38 5.05 21.42
C HIS A 217 -1.65 5.86 21.66
N ASP A 218 -1.74 6.62 22.75
CA ASP A 218 -2.93 7.39 23.17
C ASP A 218 -4.21 6.51 23.24
N ILE A 219 -4.05 5.28 23.74
CA ILE A 219 -5.17 4.35 23.98
C ILE A 219 -5.65 4.54 25.42
N LYS A 220 -6.89 4.96 25.56
CA LYS A 220 -7.51 5.16 26.89
C LYS A 220 -7.93 3.83 27.52
N TYR A 221 -7.72 3.68 28.82
CA TYR A 221 -8.07 2.52 29.62
C TYR A 221 -8.59 2.94 31.00
#